data_2a4eaed2dcf26e710c9b09bbf50c63eb
#
_entry.id   2a4eaed2dcf26e710c9b09bbf50c63eb
#
_cell.length_a   1.000
_cell.length_b   1.000
_cell.length_c   1.000
_cell.angle_alpha   90.00
_cell.angle_beta   90.00
_cell.angle_gamma   90.00
#
_symmetry.space_group_name_H-M   'P 1'
#
loop_
_entity.id
_entity.type
_entity.pdbx_description
1 polymer ?
#
loop_
_entity_poly.entity_id
_entity_poly.type
_entity_poly.pdbx_seq_one_letter_code
_entity_poly.pdbx_strand_id
1 'polypeptide(L)'
;MLPPGYQDHPDLDLYAYIYRYDYLDRLVYKKLPGCSPSYLVYDAAHRLVFSQDGCQRNDSLWPFFVYDVYERVVVEGECSNSDKHVRTAGETVVLGTLMEGDTSLAYSGYQSSFDLVDPCVYVVNYYDTYDFRTRNGFSAYNFPEGTVSAIGNLTGSILCTHGSSGFIYSADYYDINKRIVKSLSSRVNGGMDTYATEYSFQGSPLSVLHTHTDSSGYSLTERYTYTYDHSSRLTRVSHQYDNNPSVLLLEHAYDELGRLQTDKLDNGIYATDYAYNIRNRLTGIEGGKFSQSLHYTDGLGVPCYNGNISSMTWKSGAGATPRGYKFSYDRLGRLTDAEYGEGPSLSVNTNRFNEQVTGYDKM
;
A
#
# COMPACT_ATOMS: atom_id res chain seq x y z
N MET A 1 -13.19 -24.95 -20.84
CA MET A 1 -13.41 -26.35 -20.40
C MET A 1 -12.28 -27.20 -20.96
N LEU A 2 -11.44 -27.84 -20.13
CA LEU A 2 -10.47 -28.81 -20.62
C LEU A 2 -11.22 -30.05 -21.17
N PRO A 3 -10.70 -30.71 -22.23
CA PRO A 3 -11.32 -31.91 -22.76
C PRO A 3 -11.47 -32.99 -21.69
N PRO A 4 -12.50 -33.87 -21.76
CA PRO A 4 -12.62 -35.01 -20.86
C PRO A 4 -11.35 -35.87 -20.90
N GLY A 5 -10.74 -36.14 -19.74
CA GLY A 5 -9.47 -36.87 -19.61
C GLY A 5 -8.26 -36.04 -19.19
N TYR A 6 -8.32 -34.71 -19.29
CA TYR A 6 -7.26 -33.83 -18.79
C TYR A 6 -7.45 -33.42 -17.30
N GLN A 7 -8.60 -33.74 -16.70
CA GLN A 7 -8.99 -33.24 -15.39
C GLN A 7 -8.28 -33.92 -14.21
N ASP A 8 -7.68 -35.09 -14.42
CA ASP A 8 -7.12 -35.93 -13.34
C ASP A 8 -5.64 -36.31 -13.54
N HIS A 9 -4.91 -35.57 -14.40
CA HIS A 9 -3.48 -35.84 -14.57
C HIS A 9 -2.69 -35.26 -13.37
N PRO A 10 -1.85 -36.05 -12.66
CA PRO A 10 -1.12 -35.59 -11.48
C PRO A 10 -0.21 -34.39 -11.74
N ASP A 11 0.29 -34.22 -12.97
CA ASP A 11 1.11 -33.07 -13.35
C ASP A 11 0.33 -31.74 -13.33
N LEU A 12 -1.00 -31.77 -13.55
CA LEU A 12 -1.83 -30.57 -13.45
C LEU A 12 -1.88 -30.07 -12.01
N ASP A 13 -1.80 -30.97 -11.02
CA ASP A 13 -1.79 -30.58 -9.62
C ASP A 13 -0.52 -29.87 -9.23
N LEU A 14 0.61 -30.20 -9.85
CA LEU A 14 1.91 -29.65 -9.53
C LEU A 14 2.26 -28.39 -10.34
N TYR A 15 1.80 -28.30 -11.59
CA TYR A 15 2.32 -27.30 -12.54
C TYR A 15 1.26 -26.40 -13.15
N ALA A 16 -0.04 -26.71 -13.04
CA ALA A 16 -1.09 -25.96 -13.70
C ALA A 16 -1.80 -24.96 -12.78
N TYR A 17 -2.17 -23.81 -13.35
CA TYR A 17 -3.17 -22.90 -12.78
C TYR A 17 -4.56 -23.37 -13.24
N ILE A 18 -5.43 -23.70 -12.29
CA ILE A 18 -6.77 -24.21 -12.61
C ILE A 18 -7.81 -23.24 -12.07
N TYR A 19 -8.69 -22.76 -12.93
CA TYR A 19 -9.81 -21.90 -12.60
C TYR A 19 -11.11 -22.54 -13.06
N ARG A 20 -12.14 -22.54 -12.20
CA ARG A 20 -13.49 -22.98 -12.58
C ARG A 20 -14.47 -21.86 -12.28
N TYR A 21 -15.41 -21.70 -13.19
CA TYR A 21 -16.42 -20.67 -13.13
C TYR A 21 -17.80 -21.33 -13.06
N ASP A 22 -18.75 -20.64 -12.42
CA ASP A 22 -20.14 -21.04 -12.43
C ASP A 22 -20.84 -20.63 -13.75
N TYR A 23 -22.15 -20.84 -13.82
CA TYR A 23 -22.96 -20.51 -14.99
C TYR A 23 -23.12 -18.99 -15.25
N LEU A 24 -22.71 -18.15 -14.30
CA LEU A 24 -22.68 -16.68 -14.37
C LEU A 24 -21.25 -16.15 -14.59
N ASP A 25 -20.31 -17.00 -14.98
CA ASP A 25 -18.89 -16.67 -15.19
C ASP A 25 -18.18 -16.13 -13.92
N ARG A 26 -18.67 -16.44 -12.72
CA ARG A 26 -18.00 -16.10 -11.46
C ARG A 26 -17.01 -17.20 -11.09
N LEU A 27 -15.81 -16.80 -10.62
CA LEU A 27 -14.76 -17.72 -10.21
C LEU A 27 -15.15 -18.43 -8.90
N VAL A 28 -15.45 -19.74 -8.95
CA VAL A 28 -15.86 -20.54 -7.76
C VAL A 28 -14.76 -21.46 -7.26
N TYR A 29 -13.71 -21.68 -8.05
CA TYR A 29 -12.59 -22.55 -7.72
C TYR A 29 -11.31 -22.00 -8.33
N LYS A 30 -10.26 -21.89 -7.53
CA LYS A 30 -8.93 -21.46 -7.95
C LYS A 30 -7.89 -22.41 -7.35
N LYS A 31 -6.99 -22.93 -8.18
CA LYS A 31 -5.84 -23.73 -7.74
C LYS A 31 -4.57 -23.21 -8.38
N LEU A 32 -3.57 -22.97 -7.56
CA LEU A 32 -2.23 -22.62 -7.98
C LEU A 32 -1.34 -23.86 -8.03
N PRO A 33 -0.26 -23.88 -8.81
CA PRO A 33 0.67 -24.98 -8.88
C PRO A 33 1.20 -25.37 -7.49
N GLY A 34 1.12 -26.65 -7.14
CA GLY A 34 1.59 -27.18 -5.86
C GLY A 34 0.83 -26.74 -4.61
N CYS A 35 -0.23 -25.94 -4.76
CA CYS A 35 -1.06 -25.48 -3.64
C CYS A 35 -2.39 -26.23 -3.57
N SER A 36 -2.97 -26.29 -2.40
CA SER A 36 -4.37 -26.72 -2.23
C SER A 36 -5.32 -25.70 -2.87
N PRO A 37 -6.46 -26.14 -3.44
CA PRO A 37 -7.41 -25.23 -4.07
C PRO A 37 -8.11 -24.32 -3.08
N SER A 38 -8.52 -23.14 -3.55
CA SER A 38 -9.43 -22.24 -2.84
C SER A 38 -10.82 -22.30 -3.44
N TYR A 39 -11.84 -22.26 -2.59
CA TYR A 39 -13.25 -22.22 -2.97
C TYR A 39 -13.82 -20.84 -2.68
N LEU A 40 -14.72 -20.37 -3.54
CA LEU A 40 -15.40 -19.08 -3.40
C LEU A 40 -16.92 -19.32 -3.55
N VAL A 41 -17.68 -18.71 -2.66
CA VAL A 41 -19.16 -18.82 -2.65
C VAL A 41 -19.74 -17.41 -2.70
N TYR A 42 -20.68 -17.24 -3.61
CA TYR A 42 -21.35 -15.96 -3.86
C TYR A 42 -22.80 -16.03 -3.43
N ASP A 43 -23.35 -14.93 -2.97
CA ASP A 43 -24.76 -14.78 -2.65
C ASP A 43 -25.62 -14.57 -3.91
N ALA A 44 -26.95 -14.44 -3.73
CA ALA A 44 -27.89 -14.18 -4.82
C ALA A 44 -27.72 -12.79 -5.46
N ALA A 45 -27.05 -11.85 -4.77
CA ALA A 45 -26.65 -10.54 -5.31
C ALA A 45 -25.27 -10.55 -5.97
N HIS A 46 -24.68 -11.74 -6.21
CA HIS A 46 -23.38 -11.95 -6.88
C HIS A 46 -22.17 -11.45 -6.10
N ARG A 47 -22.27 -11.22 -4.80
CA ARG A 47 -21.18 -10.79 -3.94
C ARG A 47 -20.48 -12.00 -3.31
N LEU A 48 -19.16 -11.94 -3.15
CA LEU A 48 -18.39 -13.00 -2.47
C LEU A 48 -18.73 -12.99 -0.98
N VAL A 49 -19.36 -14.03 -0.48
CA VAL A 49 -19.79 -14.12 0.93
C VAL A 49 -19.01 -15.13 1.75
N PHE A 50 -18.43 -16.16 1.10
CA PHE A 50 -17.52 -17.10 1.75
C PHE A 50 -16.35 -17.46 0.84
N SER A 51 -15.21 -17.72 1.47
CA SER A 51 -14.05 -18.31 0.80
C SER A 51 -13.46 -19.41 1.67
N GLN A 52 -12.63 -20.29 1.10
CA GLN A 52 -11.92 -21.28 1.87
C GLN A 52 -10.67 -21.74 1.13
N ASP A 53 -9.51 -21.63 1.74
CA ASP A 53 -8.25 -22.20 1.25
C ASP A 53 -7.96 -23.59 1.84
N GLY A 54 -6.77 -24.14 1.55
CA GLY A 54 -6.38 -25.47 2.03
C GLY A 54 -6.13 -25.53 3.53
N CYS A 55 -5.62 -24.47 4.15
CA CYS A 55 -5.39 -24.44 5.60
C CYS A 55 -6.73 -24.35 6.33
N GLN A 56 -7.59 -23.45 5.89
CA GLN A 56 -8.93 -23.28 6.47
C GLN A 56 -9.80 -24.52 6.37
N ARG A 57 -9.64 -25.33 5.31
CA ARG A 57 -10.31 -26.65 5.21
C ARG A 57 -9.87 -27.63 6.27
N ASN A 58 -8.58 -27.64 6.62
CA ASN A 58 -8.08 -28.54 7.68
C ASN A 58 -8.70 -28.19 9.03
N ASP A 59 -8.95 -26.91 9.26
CA ASP A 59 -9.55 -26.40 10.50
C ASP A 59 -11.08 -26.32 10.43
N SER A 60 -11.67 -26.69 9.29
CA SER A 60 -13.13 -26.59 9.02
C SER A 60 -13.68 -25.18 9.17
N LEU A 61 -12.89 -24.16 8.82
CA LEU A 61 -13.24 -22.75 8.90
C LEU A 61 -13.57 -22.17 7.53
N TRP A 62 -14.50 -21.23 7.52
CA TRP A 62 -14.90 -20.47 6.36
C TRP A 62 -14.79 -18.95 6.67
N PRO A 63 -13.86 -18.21 6.08
CA PRO A 63 -13.95 -16.76 6.01
C PRO A 63 -15.26 -16.31 5.42
N PHE A 64 -15.90 -15.35 6.08
CA PHE A 64 -17.18 -14.79 5.65
C PHE A 64 -17.13 -13.26 5.52
N PHE A 65 -17.98 -12.75 4.62
CA PHE A 65 -18.19 -11.34 4.38
C PHE A 65 -19.68 -11.01 4.44
N VAL A 66 -20.02 -10.02 5.25
CA VAL A 66 -21.40 -9.53 5.38
C VAL A 66 -21.45 -8.11 4.82
N TYR A 67 -22.44 -7.83 4.01
CA TYR A 67 -22.58 -6.55 3.29
C TYR A 67 -23.77 -5.74 3.78
N ASP A 68 -23.68 -4.42 3.68
CA ASP A 68 -24.86 -3.55 3.83
C ASP A 68 -25.70 -3.49 2.55
N VAL A 69 -26.75 -2.65 2.58
CA VAL A 69 -27.65 -2.43 1.43
C VAL A 69 -26.99 -1.68 0.27
N TYR A 70 -25.82 -1.08 0.50
CA TYR A 70 -25.03 -0.36 -0.50
C TYR A 70 -23.84 -1.18 -1.01
N GLU A 71 -23.85 -2.51 -0.75
CA GLU A 71 -22.79 -3.46 -1.18
C GLU A 71 -21.41 -3.24 -0.55
N ARG A 72 -21.35 -2.53 0.59
CA ARG A 72 -20.12 -2.32 1.34
C ARG A 72 -19.96 -3.42 2.39
N VAL A 73 -18.74 -3.93 2.57
CA VAL A 73 -18.44 -4.94 3.59
C VAL A 73 -18.51 -4.30 4.97
N VAL A 74 -19.42 -4.78 5.82
CA VAL A 74 -19.62 -4.29 7.18
C VAL A 74 -19.05 -5.22 8.25
N VAL A 75 -18.98 -6.53 7.98
CA VAL A 75 -18.37 -7.49 8.90
C VAL A 75 -17.58 -8.53 8.11
N GLU A 76 -16.37 -8.81 8.58
CA GLU A 76 -15.52 -9.89 8.10
C GLU A 76 -15.10 -10.78 9.29
N GLY A 77 -15.00 -12.06 9.05
CA GLY A 77 -14.57 -13.02 10.07
C GLY A 77 -14.45 -14.42 9.53
N GLU A 78 -14.41 -15.38 10.43
CA GLU A 78 -14.43 -16.81 10.13
C GLU A 78 -15.57 -17.49 10.91
N CYS A 79 -16.10 -18.56 10.35
CA CYS A 79 -17.16 -19.37 10.97
C CYS A 79 -16.93 -20.86 10.72
N SER A 80 -17.58 -21.71 11.51
CA SER A 80 -17.50 -23.18 11.42
C SER A 80 -18.70 -23.83 10.70
N ASN A 81 -19.34 -23.10 9.80
CA ASN A 81 -20.45 -23.60 9.02
C ASN A 81 -20.04 -24.79 8.14
N SER A 82 -20.92 -25.79 8.03
CA SER A 82 -20.68 -26.92 7.13
C SER A 82 -20.71 -26.48 5.65
N ASP A 83 -19.97 -27.17 4.78
CA ASP A 83 -19.94 -26.92 3.33
C ASP A 83 -21.33 -26.89 2.70
N LYS A 84 -22.23 -27.77 3.17
CA LYS A 84 -23.60 -27.84 2.70
C LYS A 84 -24.36 -26.55 3.05
N HIS A 85 -24.18 -26.05 4.28
CA HIS A 85 -24.86 -24.83 4.75
C HIS A 85 -24.31 -23.60 4.02
N VAL A 86 -22.98 -23.46 3.90
CA VAL A 86 -22.33 -22.35 3.18
C VAL A 86 -22.84 -22.23 1.73
N ARG A 87 -23.07 -23.34 1.05
CA ARG A 87 -23.59 -23.33 -0.34
C ARG A 87 -25.00 -22.79 -0.45
N THR A 88 -25.82 -22.84 0.61
CA THR A 88 -27.17 -22.26 0.58
C THR A 88 -27.15 -20.72 0.57
N ALA A 89 -26.03 -20.09 0.87
CA ALA A 89 -25.87 -18.64 0.73
C ALA A 89 -26.11 -18.15 -0.72
N GLY A 90 -25.85 -19.00 -1.71
CA GLY A 90 -26.14 -18.69 -3.11
C GLY A 90 -27.63 -18.50 -3.44
N GLU A 91 -28.52 -18.93 -2.57
CA GLU A 91 -29.97 -18.84 -2.72
C GLU A 91 -30.56 -17.57 -2.07
N THR A 92 -29.76 -16.83 -1.29
CA THR A 92 -30.21 -15.68 -0.50
C THR A 92 -29.26 -14.50 -0.68
N VAL A 93 -29.73 -13.30 -0.34
CA VAL A 93 -28.90 -12.11 -0.25
C VAL A 93 -28.40 -11.98 1.18
N VAL A 94 -27.07 -12.03 1.39
CA VAL A 94 -26.47 -11.96 2.73
C VAL A 94 -26.26 -10.49 3.13
N LEU A 95 -27.14 -10.00 4.00
CA LEU A 95 -27.13 -8.60 4.45
C LEU A 95 -26.81 -8.51 5.94
N GLY A 96 -26.04 -7.48 6.29
CA GLY A 96 -25.81 -7.01 7.65
C GLY A 96 -26.72 -5.81 7.97
N THR A 97 -27.52 -5.95 9.01
CA THR A 97 -28.36 -4.86 9.51
C THR A 97 -27.81 -4.39 10.84
N LEU A 98 -27.56 -3.08 10.98
CA LEU A 98 -27.15 -2.48 12.23
C LEU A 98 -28.32 -2.40 13.19
N MET A 99 -28.20 -3.04 14.34
CA MET A 99 -29.26 -3.14 15.34
C MET A 99 -28.93 -2.28 16.57
N GLU A 100 -29.96 -1.78 17.23
CA GLU A 100 -29.82 -1.22 18.58
C GLU A 100 -29.68 -2.36 19.58
N GLY A 101 -28.58 -2.39 20.34
CA GLY A 101 -28.31 -3.42 21.36
C GLY A 101 -27.26 -4.44 20.94
N ASP A 102 -26.94 -5.32 21.89
CA ASP A 102 -25.80 -6.24 21.85
C ASP A 102 -26.27 -7.59 21.30
N THR A 103 -26.63 -7.69 20.04
CA THR A 103 -27.16 -8.93 19.45
C THR A 103 -26.30 -9.45 18.30
N SER A 104 -25.93 -10.68 18.41
CA SER A 104 -25.58 -11.74 17.46
C SER A 104 -24.21 -11.80 16.80
N LEU A 105 -23.60 -10.78 16.29
CA LEU A 105 -22.20 -10.80 15.87
C LEU A 105 -21.35 -10.12 16.95
N ALA A 106 -21.39 -10.73 18.09
CA ALA A 106 -20.73 -10.46 19.39
C ALA A 106 -20.49 -8.99 19.68
N TYR A 107 -19.98 -8.09 19.19
CA TYR A 107 -19.67 -6.70 19.59
C TYR A 107 -19.80 -5.72 18.45
N SER A 108 -20.18 -6.21 17.26
CA SER A 108 -20.26 -5.37 16.07
C SER A 108 -21.52 -4.50 16.04
N GLY A 109 -22.60 -4.95 16.67
CA GLY A 109 -23.93 -4.38 16.52
C GLY A 109 -24.61 -4.74 15.20
N TYR A 110 -23.95 -5.50 14.30
CA TYR A 110 -24.56 -6.01 13.09
C TYR A 110 -25.19 -7.38 13.30
N GLN A 111 -26.36 -7.58 12.70
CA GLN A 111 -27.00 -8.88 12.56
C GLN A 111 -26.90 -9.33 11.11
N SER A 112 -26.39 -10.54 10.88
CA SER A 112 -26.38 -11.16 9.55
C SER A 112 -27.72 -11.76 9.23
N SER A 113 -28.21 -11.63 8.00
CA SER A 113 -29.39 -12.35 7.50
C SER A 113 -29.12 -13.82 7.23
N PHE A 114 -27.85 -14.24 7.19
CA PHE A 114 -27.41 -15.61 7.05
C PHE A 114 -26.96 -16.16 8.40
N ASP A 115 -27.30 -17.41 8.70
CA ASP A 115 -26.94 -18.05 9.97
C ASP A 115 -25.48 -18.47 9.98
N LEU A 116 -24.68 -17.85 10.87
CA LEU A 116 -23.25 -18.10 11.05
C LEU A 116 -23.04 -18.94 12.33
N VAL A 117 -22.37 -20.07 12.19
CA VAL A 117 -22.05 -20.97 13.30
C VAL A 117 -20.69 -20.58 13.89
N ASP A 118 -20.66 -20.31 15.20
CA ASP A 118 -19.47 -19.93 15.96
C ASP A 118 -18.64 -18.81 15.27
N PRO A 119 -19.23 -17.67 14.91
CA PRO A 119 -18.54 -16.64 14.17
C PRO A 119 -17.45 -15.96 15.01
N CYS A 120 -16.22 -15.96 14.49
CA CYS A 120 -15.11 -15.14 14.99
C CYS A 120 -14.97 -13.91 14.10
N VAL A 121 -15.34 -12.75 14.60
CA VAL A 121 -15.30 -11.50 13.83
C VAL A 121 -13.90 -10.88 13.90
N TYR A 122 -13.34 -10.49 12.77
CA TYR A 122 -12.02 -9.86 12.65
C TYR A 122 -12.10 -8.37 12.36
N VAL A 123 -13.01 -7.99 11.47
CA VAL A 123 -13.18 -6.59 11.07
C VAL A 123 -14.66 -6.23 11.11
N VAL A 124 -14.94 -5.06 11.68
CA VAL A 124 -16.26 -4.40 11.57
C VAL A 124 -16.06 -3.01 11.02
N ASN A 125 -16.85 -2.64 10.01
CA ASN A 125 -16.81 -1.33 9.39
C ASN A 125 -18.14 -0.59 9.60
N TYR A 126 -18.07 0.67 10.01
CA TYR A 126 -19.21 1.57 10.15
C TYR A 126 -19.11 2.68 9.12
N TYR A 127 -20.22 2.98 8.49
CA TYR A 127 -20.29 3.98 7.41
C TYR A 127 -21.31 5.07 7.73
N ASP A 128 -21.17 6.21 7.08
CA ASP A 128 -22.17 7.28 7.00
C ASP A 128 -22.40 8.10 8.26
N THR A 129 -22.44 7.46 9.45
CA THR A 129 -22.75 8.10 10.74
C THR A 129 -21.70 7.77 11.80
N TYR A 130 -21.76 8.43 12.94
CA TYR A 130 -20.89 8.20 14.09
C TYR A 130 -21.65 7.59 15.30
N ASP A 131 -22.80 6.97 15.08
CA ASP A 131 -23.64 6.40 16.14
C ASP A 131 -22.97 5.24 16.86
N PHE A 132 -22.03 4.56 16.19
CA PHE A 132 -21.23 3.49 16.79
C PHE A 132 -20.41 3.94 18.02
N ARG A 133 -20.14 5.23 18.21
CA ARG A 133 -19.34 5.76 19.32
C ARG A 133 -19.90 5.42 20.71
N THR A 134 -21.19 5.24 20.84
CA THR A 134 -21.89 4.88 22.07
C THR A 134 -21.89 3.39 22.36
N ARG A 135 -21.43 2.58 21.40
CA ARG A 135 -21.43 1.12 21.50
C ARG A 135 -20.32 0.62 22.43
N ASN A 136 -20.51 -0.62 22.89
CA ASN A 136 -19.56 -1.30 23.76
C ASN A 136 -18.16 -1.33 23.12
N GLY A 137 -17.13 -1.02 23.89
CA GLY A 137 -15.76 -0.87 23.40
C GLY A 137 -15.43 0.55 22.92
N PHE A 138 -16.17 1.14 22.01
CA PHE A 138 -15.99 2.54 21.60
C PHE A 138 -16.23 3.53 22.74
N SER A 139 -17.22 3.28 23.59
CA SER A 139 -17.56 4.13 24.71
C SER A 139 -16.46 4.28 25.77
N ALA A 140 -15.50 3.35 25.77
CA ALA A 140 -14.32 3.43 26.64
C ALA A 140 -13.31 4.49 26.16
N TYR A 141 -13.41 4.91 24.91
CA TYR A 141 -12.54 5.90 24.27
C TYR A 141 -13.37 7.10 23.86
N ASN A 142 -13.00 8.27 24.26
CA ASN A 142 -13.77 9.50 24.05
C ASN A 142 -13.72 9.97 22.57
N PHE A 143 -14.34 9.21 21.66
CA PHE A 143 -14.45 9.59 20.25
C PHE A 143 -15.39 10.79 20.09
N PRO A 144 -14.96 11.91 19.49
CA PRO A 144 -15.78 13.10 19.35
C PRO A 144 -16.93 12.88 18.37
N GLU A 145 -17.91 13.78 18.41
CA GLU A 145 -18.99 13.82 17.42
C GLU A 145 -18.53 14.35 16.06
N GLY A 146 -19.02 13.77 15.00
CA GLY A 146 -18.74 14.27 13.65
C GLY A 146 -19.54 15.55 13.39
N THR A 147 -18.86 16.61 12.95
CA THR A 147 -19.47 17.91 12.65
C THR A 147 -19.89 18.06 11.19
N VAL A 148 -19.40 17.20 10.30
CA VAL A 148 -19.64 17.20 8.86
C VAL A 148 -20.23 15.87 8.45
N SER A 149 -21.14 15.89 7.46
CA SER A 149 -21.73 14.67 6.92
C SER A 149 -20.69 13.74 6.33
N ALA A 150 -20.69 12.50 6.79
CA ALA A 150 -19.78 11.44 6.34
C ALA A 150 -20.44 10.43 5.40
N ILE A 151 -21.61 10.75 4.84
CA ILE A 151 -22.36 9.85 3.94
C ILE A 151 -21.47 9.37 2.79
N GLY A 152 -21.41 8.05 2.61
CA GLY A 152 -20.60 7.35 1.63
C GLY A 152 -19.16 7.03 2.10
N ASN A 153 -18.77 7.47 3.29
CA ASN A 153 -17.42 7.23 3.80
C ASN A 153 -17.40 6.24 4.97
N LEU A 154 -16.29 5.57 5.16
CA LEU A 154 -16.00 4.76 6.35
C LEU A 154 -15.78 5.71 7.53
N THR A 155 -16.59 5.61 8.57
CA THR A 155 -16.54 6.51 9.73
C THR A 155 -15.90 5.89 10.95
N GLY A 156 -15.93 4.56 11.05
CA GLY A 156 -15.29 3.84 12.13
C GLY A 156 -15.06 2.38 11.82
N SER A 157 -14.16 1.77 12.57
CA SER A 157 -13.91 0.33 12.45
C SER A 157 -13.50 -0.30 13.78
N ILE A 158 -13.73 -1.60 13.87
CA ILE A 158 -13.15 -2.48 14.90
C ILE A 158 -12.24 -3.46 14.17
N LEU A 159 -11.01 -3.59 14.64
CA LEU A 159 -10.08 -4.63 14.19
C LEU A 159 -9.76 -5.54 15.36
N CYS A 160 -10.03 -6.84 15.21
CA CYS A 160 -9.62 -7.86 16.16
C CYS A 160 -8.25 -8.40 15.79
N THR A 161 -7.31 -8.40 16.70
CA THR A 161 -5.99 -9.00 16.49
C THR A 161 -6.09 -10.51 16.68
N HIS A 162 -5.76 -11.27 15.64
CA HIS A 162 -5.82 -12.74 15.65
C HIS A 162 -4.99 -13.32 16.80
N GLY A 163 -5.62 -14.21 17.59
CA GLY A 163 -4.97 -14.85 18.73
C GLY A 163 -4.88 -14.01 20.01
N SER A 164 -5.43 -12.79 20.04
CA SER A 164 -5.56 -11.96 21.23
C SER A 164 -7.02 -11.56 21.48
N SER A 165 -7.35 -11.28 22.73
CA SER A 165 -8.64 -10.67 23.10
C SER A 165 -8.65 -9.15 22.92
N GLY A 166 -7.70 -8.61 22.15
CA GLY A 166 -7.54 -7.17 21.95
C GLY A 166 -8.27 -6.68 20.73
N PHE A 167 -8.98 -5.57 20.88
CA PHE A 167 -9.66 -4.87 19.81
C PHE A 167 -9.04 -3.49 19.62
N ILE A 168 -8.91 -3.08 18.37
CA ILE A 168 -8.54 -1.72 17.99
C ILE A 168 -9.80 -1.04 17.46
N TYR A 169 -10.18 0.03 18.09
CA TYR A 169 -11.33 0.87 17.73
C TYR A 169 -10.82 2.11 16.99
N SER A 170 -11.33 2.40 15.82
CA SER A 170 -10.90 3.59 15.09
C SER A 170 -12.08 4.40 14.57
N ALA A 171 -11.85 5.70 14.39
CA ALA A 171 -12.81 6.62 13.79
C ALA A 171 -12.12 7.65 12.92
N ASP A 172 -12.68 7.90 11.72
CA ASP A 172 -12.21 8.86 10.75
C ASP A 172 -13.21 10.00 10.58
N TYR A 173 -12.73 11.23 10.63
CA TYR A 173 -13.51 12.46 10.51
C TYR A 173 -13.13 13.21 9.25
N TYR A 174 -14.15 13.70 8.57
CA TYR A 174 -14.03 14.26 7.24
C TYR A 174 -14.33 15.75 7.20
N ASP A 175 -13.72 16.44 6.25
CA ASP A 175 -14.13 17.78 5.85
C ASP A 175 -15.24 17.74 4.79
N ILE A 176 -15.71 18.91 4.36
CA ILE A 176 -16.73 19.06 3.33
C ILE A 176 -16.31 18.50 1.95
N ASN A 177 -15.00 18.31 1.72
CA ASN A 177 -14.43 17.73 0.51
C ASN A 177 -14.17 16.21 0.64
N LYS A 178 -14.67 15.58 1.72
CA LYS A 178 -14.50 14.16 2.06
C LYS A 178 -13.03 13.74 2.28
N ARG A 179 -12.16 14.66 2.72
CA ARG A 179 -10.79 14.35 3.12
C ARG A 179 -10.76 14.08 4.61
N ILE A 180 -9.95 13.12 5.05
CA ILE A 180 -9.77 12.79 6.47
C ILE A 180 -8.99 13.92 7.14
N VAL A 181 -9.65 14.69 7.99
CA VAL A 181 -9.03 15.77 8.77
C VAL A 181 -8.62 15.30 10.15
N LYS A 182 -9.22 14.22 10.65
CA LYS A 182 -8.85 13.64 11.94
C LYS A 182 -9.11 12.13 11.90
N SER A 183 -8.13 11.35 12.35
CA SER A 183 -8.23 9.91 12.55
C SER A 183 -7.84 9.57 13.98
N LEU A 184 -8.62 8.75 14.65
CA LEU A 184 -8.34 8.28 16.00
C LEU A 184 -8.32 6.75 15.99
N SER A 185 -7.38 6.17 16.72
CA SER A 185 -7.27 4.72 16.87
C SER A 185 -6.86 4.36 18.30
N SER A 186 -7.61 3.46 18.92
CA SER A 186 -7.20 2.88 20.20
C SER A 186 -6.05 1.90 20.00
N ARG A 187 -5.35 1.56 21.06
CA ARG A 187 -4.26 0.58 21.05
C ARG A 187 -4.61 -0.66 21.86
N VAL A 188 -4.05 -1.80 21.50
CA VAL A 188 -4.25 -3.09 22.19
C VAL A 188 -3.83 -3.01 23.66
N ASN A 189 -2.77 -2.26 23.95
CA ASN A 189 -2.24 -2.09 25.32
C ASN A 189 -2.87 -0.91 26.10
N GLY A 190 -3.98 -0.37 25.57
CA GLY A 190 -4.57 0.87 26.07
C GLY A 190 -3.91 2.11 25.46
N GLY A 191 -4.57 3.25 25.64
CA GLY A 191 -4.14 4.51 25.03
C GLY A 191 -4.77 4.75 23.66
N MET A 192 -4.34 5.84 23.00
CA MET A 192 -4.92 6.30 21.75
C MET A 192 -3.89 7.01 20.87
N ASP A 193 -3.94 6.76 19.58
CA ASP A 193 -3.26 7.55 18.56
C ASP A 193 -4.27 8.47 17.88
N THR A 194 -3.90 9.72 17.71
CA THR A 194 -4.70 10.72 17.00
C THR A 194 -3.85 11.35 15.91
N TYR A 195 -4.35 11.35 14.68
CA TYR A 195 -3.79 12.10 13.57
C TYR A 195 -4.73 13.25 13.22
N ALA A 196 -4.22 14.47 13.16
CA ALA A 196 -4.95 15.63 12.69
C ALA A 196 -4.21 16.22 11.49
N THR A 197 -4.91 16.35 10.36
CA THR A 197 -4.35 16.83 9.08
C THR A 197 -5.04 18.11 8.66
N GLU A 198 -4.24 19.14 8.40
CA GLU A 198 -4.68 20.38 7.78
C GLU A 198 -4.34 20.35 6.30
N TYR A 199 -5.27 20.77 5.47
CA TYR A 199 -5.11 20.78 4.02
C TYR A 199 -5.12 22.19 3.43
N SER A 200 -4.37 22.36 2.35
CA SER A 200 -4.50 23.53 1.49
C SER A 200 -5.86 23.51 0.77
N PHE A 201 -6.22 24.64 0.17
CA PHE A 201 -7.41 24.70 -0.70
C PHE A 201 -7.36 23.67 -1.84
N GLN A 202 -6.18 23.37 -2.37
CA GLN A 202 -5.97 22.41 -3.46
C GLN A 202 -5.96 20.95 -3.01
N GLY A 203 -5.98 20.66 -1.70
CA GLY A 203 -5.99 19.32 -1.14
C GLY A 203 -4.63 18.76 -0.74
N SER A 204 -3.55 19.52 -0.83
CA SER A 204 -2.24 19.11 -0.34
C SER A 204 -2.20 19.25 1.19
N PRO A 205 -1.63 18.30 1.96
CA PRO A 205 -1.50 18.43 3.40
C PRO A 205 -0.52 19.57 3.75
N LEU A 206 -0.91 20.45 4.65
CA LEU A 206 -0.05 21.55 5.17
C LEU A 206 0.60 21.16 6.50
N SER A 207 -0.14 20.48 7.36
CA SER A 207 0.40 19.91 8.58
C SER A 207 -0.27 18.56 8.91
N VAL A 208 0.50 17.68 9.52
CA VAL A 208 0.01 16.45 10.14
C VAL A 208 0.51 16.44 11.58
N LEU A 209 -0.41 16.45 12.54
CA LEU A 209 -0.13 16.32 13.95
C LEU A 209 -0.51 14.90 14.37
N HIS A 210 0.48 14.11 14.77
CA HIS A 210 0.29 12.84 15.46
C HIS A 210 0.39 13.08 16.96
N THR A 211 -0.60 12.63 17.70
CA THR A 211 -0.59 12.62 19.16
C THR A 211 -0.74 11.18 19.64
N HIS A 212 0.27 10.69 20.29
CA HIS A 212 0.26 9.41 20.97
C HIS A 212 -0.07 9.63 22.44
N THR A 213 -1.10 8.98 22.96
CA THR A 213 -1.43 8.98 24.41
C THR A 213 -1.40 7.53 24.89
N ASP A 214 -0.61 7.25 25.92
CA ASP A 214 -0.52 5.92 26.50
C ASP A 214 -1.67 5.64 27.49
N SER A 215 -1.70 4.43 28.06
CA SER A 215 -2.70 4.03 29.06
C SER A 215 -2.61 4.78 30.39
N SER A 216 -1.48 5.44 30.68
CA SER A 216 -1.30 6.28 31.88
C SER A 216 -1.78 7.72 31.69
N GLY A 217 -2.11 8.11 30.45
CA GLY A 217 -2.48 9.46 30.07
C GLY A 217 -1.28 10.34 29.68
N TYR A 218 -0.07 9.80 29.63
CA TYR A 218 1.08 10.53 29.08
C TYR A 218 0.92 10.70 27.57
N SER A 219 1.09 11.92 27.11
CA SER A 219 0.94 12.25 25.68
C SER A 219 2.26 12.75 25.08
N LEU A 220 2.49 12.32 23.87
CA LEU A 220 3.62 12.67 23.04
C LEU A 220 3.10 13.18 21.70
N THR A 221 3.74 14.22 21.16
CA THR A 221 3.30 14.81 19.89
C THR A 221 4.41 14.85 18.85
N GLU A 222 4.03 14.56 17.62
CA GLU A 222 4.87 14.70 16.43
C GLU A 222 4.13 15.52 15.39
N ARG A 223 4.75 16.61 14.95
CA ARG A 223 4.18 17.49 13.92
C ARG A 223 5.05 17.47 12.68
N TYR A 224 4.47 17.13 11.55
CA TYR A 224 5.03 17.32 10.23
C TYR A 224 4.42 18.57 9.60
N THR A 225 5.24 19.43 9.04
CA THR A 225 4.79 20.63 8.31
C THR A 225 5.33 20.60 6.90
N TYR A 226 4.46 20.84 5.93
CA TYR A 226 4.75 20.77 4.50
C TYR A 226 4.60 22.15 3.88
N THR A 227 5.53 22.55 3.02
CA THR A 227 5.41 23.77 2.21
C THR A 227 5.51 23.43 0.73
N TYR A 228 4.79 24.21 -0.06
CA TYR A 228 4.69 24.00 -1.50
C TYR A 228 4.99 25.31 -2.23
N ASP A 229 5.44 25.19 -3.46
CA ASP A 229 5.55 26.33 -4.36
C ASP A 229 4.19 26.68 -5.02
N HIS A 230 4.21 27.72 -5.87
CA HIS A 230 3.03 28.17 -6.62
C HIS A 230 2.46 27.12 -7.58
N SER A 231 3.23 26.11 -7.94
CA SER A 231 2.83 24.98 -8.80
C SER A 231 2.41 23.75 -8.00
N SER A 232 2.22 23.90 -6.67
CA SER A 232 1.85 22.81 -5.74
C SER A 232 2.89 21.69 -5.64
N ARG A 233 4.16 21.97 -5.94
CA ARG A 233 5.26 21.03 -5.74
C ARG A 233 5.80 21.18 -4.32
N LEU A 234 6.07 20.06 -3.66
CA LEU A 234 6.62 20.04 -2.31
C LEU A 234 8.02 20.68 -2.29
N THR A 235 8.21 21.72 -1.49
CA THR A 235 9.51 22.41 -1.36
C THR A 235 10.18 22.14 -0.03
N ARG A 236 9.41 21.87 1.04
CA ARG A 236 9.99 21.65 2.36
C ARG A 236 9.15 20.73 3.22
N VAL A 237 9.79 19.87 4.00
CA VAL A 237 9.20 19.08 5.08
C VAL A 237 9.99 19.33 6.35
N SER A 238 9.29 19.75 7.39
CA SER A 238 9.85 19.94 8.73
C SER A 238 9.15 19.04 9.73
N HIS A 239 9.88 18.55 10.71
CA HIS A 239 9.39 17.71 11.80
C HIS A 239 9.66 18.37 13.14
N GLN A 240 8.69 18.33 14.01
CA GLN A 240 8.79 18.77 15.40
C GLN A 240 8.33 17.66 16.32
N TYR A 241 9.15 17.31 17.29
CA TYR A 241 8.87 16.35 18.34
C TYR A 241 8.58 17.09 19.64
N ASP A 242 7.37 16.93 20.17
CA ASP A 242 6.90 17.65 21.35
C ASP A 242 7.15 19.17 21.24
N ASN A 243 7.71 19.75 22.30
CA ASN A 243 8.08 21.15 22.38
C ASN A 243 9.51 21.44 21.92
N ASN A 244 10.20 20.45 21.30
CA ASN A 244 11.54 20.65 20.77
C ASN A 244 11.52 21.57 19.54
N PRO A 245 12.65 22.20 19.21
CA PRO A 245 12.77 22.95 17.96
C PRO A 245 12.46 22.09 16.73
N SER A 246 11.80 22.68 15.74
CA SER A 246 11.52 22.01 14.48
C SER A 246 12.81 21.74 13.71
N VAL A 247 12.94 20.56 13.15
CA VAL A 247 14.05 20.09 12.32
C VAL A 247 13.61 20.03 10.88
N LEU A 248 14.41 20.56 9.97
CA LEU A 248 14.17 20.46 8.53
C LEU A 248 14.60 19.06 8.04
N LEU A 249 13.64 18.24 7.66
CA LEU A 249 13.92 16.90 7.12
C LEU A 249 14.33 16.94 5.65
N LEU A 250 13.62 17.75 4.88
CA LEU A 250 13.74 17.80 3.42
C LEU A 250 13.57 19.23 2.91
N GLU A 251 14.41 19.64 1.95
CA GLU A 251 14.20 20.85 1.16
C GLU A 251 14.49 20.55 -0.32
N HIS A 252 13.50 20.77 -1.19
CA HIS A 252 13.59 20.65 -2.63
C HIS A 252 13.65 22.01 -3.30
N ALA A 253 14.54 22.15 -4.27
CA ALA A 253 14.52 23.25 -5.24
C ALA A 253 14.27 22.69 -6.64
N TYR A 254 13.49 23.41 -7.42
CA TYR A 254 13.14 23.04 -8.80
C TYR A 254 13.70 24.08 -9.78
N ASP A 255 14.10 23.63 -10.95
CA ASP A 255 14.48 24.50 -12.05
C ASP A 255 13.26 25.17 -12.73
N GLU A 256 13.51 26.04 -13.68
CA GLU A 256 12.48 26.79 -14.43
C GLU A 256 11.52 25.86 -15.21
N LEU A 257 11.96 24.64 -15.55
CA LEU A 257 11.15 23.64 -16.22
C LEU A 257 10.38 22.71 -15.25
N GLY A 258 10.54 22.94 -13.94
CA GLY A 258 9.85 22.16 -12.91
C GLY A 258 10.52 20.84 -12.53
N ARG A 259 11.77 20.59 -12.95
CA ARG A 259 12.54 19.41 -12.59
C ARG A 259 13.25 19.63 -11.26
N LEU A 260 13.44 18.59 -10.48
CA LEU A 260 14.18 18.64 -9.23
C LEU A 260 15.64 19.05 -9.52
N GLN A 261 16.06 20.18 -9.00
CA GLN A 261 17.41 20.71 -9.19
C GLN A 261 18.30 20.39 -7.99
N THR A 262 17.76 20.56 -6.78
CA THR A 262 18.51 20.31 -5.55
C THR A 262 17.60 19.61 -4.54
N ASP A 263 18.15 18.61 -3.89
CA ASP A 263 17.57 17.91 -2.75
C ASP A 263 18.50 18.06 -1.55
N LYS A 264 17.96 18.57 -0.43
CA LYS A 264 18.69 18.68 0.82
C LYS A 264 17.97 17.93 1.91
N LEU A 265 18.69 17.12 2.64
CA LEU A 265 18.22 16.32 3.78
C LEU A 265 18.91 16.76 5.07
N ASP A 266 18.23 16.51 6.20
CA ASP A 266 18.78 16.69 7.55
C ASP A 266 19.41 18.07 7.76
N ASN A 267 18.57 19.12 7.77
CA ASN A 267 19.01 20.53 7.86
C ASN A 267 20.05 20.96 6.79
N GLY A 268 20.05 20.28 5.66
CA GLY A 268 21.00 20.58 4.56
C GLY A 268 22.38 19.94 4.71
N ILE A 269 22.58 19.05 5.67
CA ILE A 269 23.83 18.30 5.84
C ILE A 269 24.12 17.44 4.59
N TYR A 270 23.09 16.86 4.01
CA TYR A 270 23.19 16.09 2.77
C TYR A 270 22.50 16.85 1.65
N ALA A 271 23.31 17.45 0.78
CA ALA A 271 22.82 18.11 -0.43
C ALA A 271 23.19 17.27 -1.65
N THR A 272 22.25 17.18 -2.58
CA THR A 272 22.42 16.49 -3.86
C THR A 272 21.84 17.37 -4.96
N ASP A 273 22.67 17.68 -5.97
CA ASP A 273 22.30 18.46 -7.13
C ASP A 273 22.06 17.55 -8.35
N TYR A 274 21.06 17.89 -9.14
CA TYR A 274 20.68 17.15 -10.34
C TYR A 274 20.83 18.02 -11.58
N ALA A 275 21.46 17.49 -12.61
CA ALA A 275 21.64 18.14 -13.88
C ALA A 275 20.89 17.39 -14.99
N TYR A 276 20.35 18.15 -15.96
CA TYR A 276 19.57 17.59 -17.05
C TYR A 276 19.98 18.21 -18.39
N ASN A 277 19.83 17.45 -19.45
CA ASN A 277 19.98 17.98 -20.79
C ASN A 277 18.67 18.63 -21.30
N ILE A 278 18.74 19.23 -22.50
CA ILE A 278 17.60 19.88 -23.17
C ILE A 278 16.42 18.94 -23.49
N ARG A 279 16.62 17.64 -23.43
CA ARG A 279 15.60 16.61 -23.66
C ARG A 279 15.03 16.03 -22.36
N ASN A 280 15.21 16.73 -21.24
CA ASN A 280 14.77 16.33 -19.88
C ASN A 280 15.38 15.01 -19.38
N ARG A 281 16.53 14.59 -19.91
CA ARG A 281 17.25 13.42 -19.43
C ARG A 281 18.25 13.82 -18.37
N LEU A 282 18.32 13.06 -17.28
CA LEU A 282 19.30 13.24 -16.21
C LEU A 282 20.71 13.05 -16.79
N THR A 283 21.60 14.00 -16.55
CA THR A 283 23.01 13.95 -16.96
C THR A 283 23.97 13.90 -15.78
N GLY A 284 23.55 14.35 -14.61
CA GLY A 284 24.39 14.36 -13.41
C GLY A 284 23.60 14.28 -12.13
N ILE A 285 24.19 13.63 -11.16
CA ILE A 285 23.83 13.65 -9.75
C ILE A 285 25.12 14.00 -9.02
N GLU A 286 25.12 15.10 -8.24
CA GLU A 286 26.29 15.52 -7.49
C GLU A 286 25.96 15.66 -6.01
N GLY A 287 26.55 14.83 -5.16
CA GLY A 287 26.38 14.86 -3.72
C GLY A 287 27.66 14.48 -3.00
N GLY A 288 27.79 14.88 -1.75
CA GLY A 288 29.01 14.65 -0.96
C GLY A 288 29.33 13.17 -0.69
N LYS A 289 28.34 12.29 -0.73
CA LYS A 289 28.48 10.85 -0.51
C LYS A 289 28.46 10.03 -1.79
N PHE A 290 27.81 10.53 -2.82
CA PHE A 290 27.67 9.85 -4.11
C PHE A 290 27.58 10.89 -5.22
N SER A 291 28.25 10.64 -6.33
CA SER A 291 28.07 11.39 -7.57
C SER A 291 28.02 10.45 -8.76
N GLN A 292 27.25 10.83 -9.79
CA GLN A 292 27.05 10.04 -11.00
C GLN A 292 26.95 10.97 -12.20
N SER A 293 27.57 10.58 -13.30
CA SER A 293 27.42 11.23 -14.60
C SER A 293 26.88 10.25 -15.62
N LEU A 294 25.86 10.68 -16.37
CA LEU A 294 25.21 9.92 -17.43
C LEU A 294 25.46 10.60 -18.78
N HIS A 295 26.01 9.87 -19.71
CA HIS A 295 26.35 10.35 -21.05
C HIS A 295 25.46 9.66 -22.08
N TYR A 296 25.06 10.39 -23.12
CA TYR A 296 24.18 9.93 -24.18
C TYR A 296 24.84 10.03 -25.54
N THR A 297 25.18 11.24 -25.96
CA THR A 297 25.84 11.53 -27.25
C THR A 297 27.30 11.89 -27.11
N ASP A 298 27.78 11.94 -25.91
CA ASP A 298 29.12 12.26 -25.46
C ASP A 298 29.67 11.17 -24.53
N GLY A 299 30.80 11.42 -23.87
CA GLY A 299 31.40 10.51 -22.88
C GLY A 299 32.32 9.45 -23.49
N LEU A 300 32.49 8.33 -22.79
CA LEU A 300 33.48 7.31 -23.11
C LEU A 300 32.92 6.14 -23.94
N GLY A 301 31.62 6.07 -24.13
CA GLY A 301 30.92 5.06 -24.92
C GLY A 301 30.64 5.50 -26.35
N VAL A 302 29.99 4.64 -27.11
CA VAL A 302 29.50 4.98 -28.47
C VAL A 302 28.31 5.92 -28.35
N PRO A 303 28.29 7.08 -29.03
CA PRO A 303 27.20 8.05 -28.95
C PRO A 303 25.83 7.45 -29.30
N CYS A 304 24.83 7.67 -28.42
CA CYS A 304 23.48 7.17 -28.57
C CYS A 304 22.49 8.34 -28.76
N TYR A 305 21.97 8.52 -29.97
CA TYR A 305 21.04 9.63 -30.31
C TYR A 305 19.57 9.27 -30.04
N ASN A 306 19.27 7.99 -29.86
CA ASN A 306 17.92 7.47 -29.55
C ASN A 306 17.51 7.66 -28.09
N GLY A 307 18.46 7.98 -27.20
CA GLY A 307 18.21 8.19 -25.79
C GLY A 307 18.75 7.14 -24.86
N ASN A 308 19.38 6.13 -25.41
CA ASN A 308 20.13 5.18 -24.62
C ASN A 308 21.37 5.87 -24.01
N ILE A 309 21.79 5.41 -22.85
CA ILE A 309 22.99 5.88 -22.16
C ILE A 309 24.21 5.27 -22.85
N SER A 310 25.12 6.11 -23.32
CA SER A 310 26.35 5.65 -23.97
C SER A 310 27.40 5.17 -22.95
N SER A 311 27.51 5.90 -21.84
CA SER A 311 28.35 5.54 -20.73
C SER A 311 27.87 6.20 -19.44
N MET A 312 28.23 5.64 -18.31
CA MET A 312 28.03 6.25 -17.00
C MET A 312 29.27 6.12 -16.14
N THR A 313 29.47 7.10 -15.25
CA THR A 313 30.49 7.04 -14.20
C THR A 313 29.88 7.39 -12.86
N TRP A 314 30.41 6.83 -11.78
CA TRP A 314 30.03 7.18 -10.42
C TRP A 314 31.20 7.18 -9.47
N LYS A 315 31.04 7.87 -8.33
CA LYS A 315 31.96 7.88 -7.20
C LYS A 315 31.18 7.70 -5.90
N SER A 316 31.73 6.94 -4.97
CA SER A 316 31.17 6.74 -3.62
C SER A 316 31.90 7.64 -2.62
N GLY A 317 31.70 8.99 -2.72
CA GLY A 317 32.31 10.03 -1.89
C GLY A 317 33.41 10.82 -2.60
N ALA A 318 33.79 11.96 -1.94
CA ALA A 318 34.64 13.01 -2.47
C ALA A 318 36.03 12.48 -2.67
N GLY A 319 36.68 11.84 -3.11
CA GLY A 319 38.07 11.32 -3.30
C GLY A 319 38.11 9.90 -3.81
N ALA A 320 36.94 9.29 -4.00
CA ALA A 320 36.88 7.95 -4.53
C ALA A 320 37.27 7.91 -6.01
N THR A 321 37.95 6.86 -6.43
CA THR A 321 38.24 6.61 -7.84
C THR A 321 36.93 6.46 -8.61
N PRO A 322 36.73 7.16 -9.72
CA PRO A 322 35.57 6.96 -10.56
C PRO A 322 35.50 5.52 -11.05
N ARG A 323 34.30 4.99 -11.09
CA ARG A 323 33.96 3.71 -11.69
C ARG A 323 32.88 3.94 -12.73
N GLY A 324 32.75 3.03 -13.68
CA GLY A 324 31.71 3.23 -14.69
C GLY A 324 31.56 2.08 -15.64
N TYR A 325 30.59 2.28 -16.52
CA TYR A 325 30.31 1.37 -17.63
C TYR A 325 30.27 2.13 -18.95
N LYS A 326 30.72 1.46 -20.01
CA LYS A 326 30.41 1.78 -21.40
C LYS A 326 29.40 0.79 -21.91
N PHE A 327 28.34 1.25 -22.55
CA PHE A 327 27.22 0.42 -22.98
C PHE A 327 27.23 0.22 -24.48
N SER A 328 26.88 -0.99 -24.90
CA SER A 328 26.63 -1.35 -26.30
C SER A 328 25.21 -1.84 -26.48
N TYR A 329 24.65 -1.57 -27.65
CA TYR A 329 23.26 -1.86 -27.98
C TYR A 329 23.12 -2.53 -29.34
N ASP A 330 22.11 -3.37 -29.47
CA ASP A 330 21.73 -3.96 -30.75
C ASP A 330 20.99 -2.95 -31.65
N ARG A 331 20.61 -3.37 -32.88
CA ARG A 331 19.89 -2.53 -33.86
C ARG A 331 18.49 -2.12 -33.39
N LEU A 332 17.92 -2.81 -32.41
CA LEU A 332 16.63 -2.49 -31.79
C LEU A 332 16.78 -1.59 -30.55
N GLY A 333 18.02 -1.18 -30.22
CA GLY A 333 18.31 -0.35 -29.06
C GLY A 333 18.29 -1.10 -27.73
N ARG A 334 18.37 -2.44 -27.74
CA ARG A 334 18.41 -3.26 -26.52
C ARG A 334 19.88 -3.44 -26.10
N LEU A 335 20.15 -3.40 -24.78
CA LEU A 335 21.48 -3.52 -24.22
C LEU A 335 22.10 -4.88 -24.55
N THR A 336 23.31 -4.89 -25.11
CA THR A 336 24.06 -6.13 -25.38
C THR A 336 25.22 -6.30 -24.42
N ASP A 337 25.97 -5.22 -24.15
CA ASP A 337 27.15 -5.29 -23.31
C ASP A 337 27.25 -4.07 -22.39
N ALA A 338 27.77 -4.28 -21.18
CA ALA A 338 28.18 -3.24 -20.25
C ALA A 338 29.65 -3.50 -19.84
N GLU A 339 30.56 -2.73 -20.44
CA GLU A 339 32.01 -2.86 -20.21
C GLU A 339 32.42 -2.01 -19.01
N TYR A 340 32.84 -2.67 -17.91
CA TYR A 340 33.27 -2.01 -16.68
C TYR A 340 34.66 -1.42 -16.81
N GLY A 341 34.92 -0.31 -16.09
CA GLY A 341 36.24 0.27 -15.90
C GLY A 341 36.31 1.18 -14.70
N GLU A 342 37.55 1.48 -14.28
CA GLU A 342 37.83 2.41 -13.20
C GLU A 342 38.76 3.54 -13.71
N GLY A 343 38.81 4.64 -12.98
CA GLY A 343 39.56 5.85 -13.34
C GLY A 343 38.82 6.77 -14.31
N PRO A 344 39.35 7.97 -14.58
CA PRO A 344 38.67 9.00 -15.38
C PRO A 344 38.34 8.55 -16.82
N SER A 345 39.11 7.64 -17.38
CA SER A 345 38.93 7.09 -18.74
C SER A 345 38.39 5.67 -18.75
N LEU A 346 38.01 5.13 -17.58
CA LEU A 346 37.55 3.74 -17.42
C LEU A 346 38.52 2.69 -18.03
N SER A 347 39.83 2.95 -17.87
CA SER A 347 40.87 2.11 -18.45
C SER A 347 41.61 1.21 -17.46
N VAL A 348 41.25 1.32 -16.16
CA VAL A 348 41.86 0.53 -15.07
C VAL A 348 40.86 -0.54 -14.63
N ASN A 349 41.35 -1.70 -14.24
CA ASN A 349 40.55 -2.84 -13.79
C ASN A 349 39.40 -3.19 -14.75
N THR A 350 39.63 -3.04 -16.05
CA THR A 350 38.69 -3.39 -17.10
C THR A 350 38.32 -4.88 -17.03
N ASN A 351 37.14 -5.23 -17.46
CA ASN A 351 36.61 -6.61 -17.45
C ASN A 351 36.33 -7.23 -16.06
N ARG A 352 36.52 -6.48 -14.97
CA ARG A 352 36.30 -7.02 -13.61
C ARG A 352 34.81 -7.31 -13.31
N PHE A 353 33.90 -6.47 -13.82
CA PHE A 353 32.47 -6.56 -13.61
C PHE A 353 31.69 -6.32 -14.92
N ASN A 354 32.21 -6.84 -16.03
CA ASN A 354 31.50 -6.77 -17.30
C ASN A 354 30.22 -7.59 -17.24
N GLU A 355 29.18 -7.06 -17.84
CA GLU A 355 27.89 -7.74 -18.02
C GLU A 355 27.62 -7.92 -19.50
N GLN A 356 27.16 -9.08 -19.90
CA GLN A 356 26.79 -9.41 -21.26
C GLN A 356 25.41 -10.06 -21.30
N VAL A 357 24.53 -9.51 -22.12
CA VAL A 357 23.21 -10.07 -22.37
C VAL A 357 23.33 -11.11 -23.48
N THR A 358 23.17 -12.37 -23.14
CA THR A 358 23.34 -13.50 -24.08
C THR A 358 22.15 -13.71 -25.02
N GLY A 359 20.99 -13.17 -24.71
CA GLY A 359 19.79 -13.25 -25.55
C GLY A 359 18.59 -12.55 -24.93
N TYR A 360 17.60 -12.28 -25.78
CA TYR A 360 16.30 -11.74 -25.40
C TYR A 360 15.21 -12.71 -25.81
N ASP A 361 14.16 -12.81 -24.99
CA ASP A 361 12.99 -13.60 -25.31
C ASP A 361 12.30 -13.06 -26.57
N LYS A 362 11.68 -13.96 -27.32
CA LYS A 362 10.77 -13.58 -28.40
C LYS A 362 9.43 -13.23 -27.75
N MET A 363 9.12 -11.96 -27.58
CA MET A 363 7.76 -11.50 -27.30
C MET A 363 7.00 -11.29 -28.61
#